data_c9da77e33f18c57b16b01d6a42d22830
#
_entry.id   c9da77e33f18c57b16b01d6a42d22830
#
_cell.length_a   1.000
_cell.length_b   1.000
_cell.length_c   1.000
_cell.angle_alpha   90.00
_cell.angle_beta   90.00
_cell.angle_gamma   90.00
#
_symmetry.space_group_name_H-M   'P 1'
#
loop_
_entity.id
_entity.type
_entity.pdbx_description
1 polymer ?
#
loop_
_entity_poly.entity_id
_entity_poly.type
_entity_poly.pdbx_seq_one_letter_code
_entity_poly.pdbx_strand_id
1 'polypeptide(L)'
;MAEFSEQGGSSTMDPSRFRRYVTSRVMSKVIETKSLRRSRHRAEKKRKKNNLPHIVEYFHQLNDGYSHLTAQIISRLKSKYNIEIKCYLVSETDGANNPEPDLLAKYALEDSSQISRHFNLSFNFNKRPD
;
A
#
# COMPACT_ATOMS: atom_id res chain seq x y z
N MET A 1 -10.77 18.41 28.19
CA MET A 1 -10.41 19.19 27.00
C MET A 1 -9.13 18.57 26.44
N ALA A 2 -9.21 17.87 25.35
CA ALA A 2 -8.02 17.30 24.69
C ALA A 2 -7.33 18.45 23.94
N GLU A 3 -6.12 18.79 24.35
CA GLU A 3 -5.25 19.66 23.58
C GLU A 3 -4.90 18.95 22.26
N PHE A 4 -5.48 19.44 21.18
CA PHE A 4 -4.97 19.14 19.85
C PHE A 4 -3.59 19.78 19.73
N SER A 5 -2.51 19.01 19.86
CA SER A 5 -1.21 19.47 19.46
C SER A 5 -1.25 19.77 17.97
N GLU A 6 -1.04 21.02 17.57
CA GLU A 6 -0.87 21.41 16.18
C GLU A 6 0.29 20.62 15.58
N GLN A 7 -0.03 19.52 14.92
CA GLN A 7 0.94 18.85 14.06
C GLN A 7 1.08 19.72 12.82
N GLY A 8 2.08 20.60 12.85
CA GLY A 8 2.47 21.42 11.73
C GLY A 8 2.90 20.56 10.55
N GLY A 9 1.94 20.08 9.78
CA GLY A 9 2.20 19.56 8.47
C GLY A 9 2.76 20.67 7.59
N SER A 10 3.62 20.34 6.65
CA SER A 10 4.25 21.26 5.67
C SER A 10 3.28 22.06 4.79
N SER A 11 1.99 22.05 5.10
CA SER A 11 0.91 22.77 4.40
C SER A 11 0.61 24.16 4.95
N THR A 12 1.27 24.61 6.03
CA THR A 12 0.98 25.91 6.68
C THR A 12 1.57 27.12 5.94
N MET A 13 2.44 26.91 4.97
CA MET A 13 2.89 27.99 4.07
C MET A 13 2.03 28.03 2.82
N ASP A 14 1.15 29.02 2.74
CA ASP A 14 0.34 29.27 1.55
C ASP A 14 1.26 29.64 0.36
N PRO A 15 1.44 28.75 -0.63
CA PRO A 15 2.37 28.99 -1.71
C PRO A 15 1.84 30.11 -2.61
N SER A 16 2.72 30.99 -3.06
CA SER A 16 2.36 32.11 -3.96
C SER A 16 1.53 31.61 -5.16
N ARG A 17 0.63 32.44 -5.70
CA ARG A 17 -0.25 32.10 -6.84
C ARG A 17 0.53 31.52 -8.03
N PHE A 18 1.71 32.05 -8.28
CA PHE A 18 2.59 31.57 -9.34
C PHE A 18 3.10 30.15 -9.07
N ARG A 19 3.52 29.89 -7.83
CA ARG A 19 3.99 28.58 -7.39
C ARG A 19 2.87 27.53 -7.47
N ARG A 20 1.66 27.86 -7.05
CA ARG A 20 0.46 27.00 -7.21
C ARG A 20 0.18 26.67 -8.67
N TYR A 21 0.21 27.68 -9.54
CA TYR A 21 -0.02 27.50 -10.96
C TYR A 21 1.01 26.56 -11.61
N VAL A 22 2.30 26.80 -11.34
CA VAL A 22 3.38 25.97 -11.88
C VAL A 22 3.30 24.54 -11.32
N THR A 23 3.13 24.39 -10.00
CA THR A 23 3.03 23.06 -9.36
C THR A 23 1.81 22.29 -9.89
N SER A 24 0.66 22.94 -9.97
CA SER A 24 -0.56 22.32 -10.52
C SER A 24 -0.34 21.85 -11.96
N ARG A 25 0.28 22.67 -12.79
CA ARG A 25 0.53 22.32 -14.20
C ARG A 25 1.54 21.19 -14.36
N VAL A 26 2.60 21.19 -13.55
CA VAL A 26 3.61 20.10 -13.52
C VAL A 26 2.97 18.81 -13.03
N MET A 27 2.24 18.86 -11.90
CA MET A 27 1.57 17.70 -11.35
C MET A 27 0.50 17.13 -12.29
N SER A 28 -0.28 17.99 -12.94
CA SER A 28 -1.27 17.54 -13.94
C SER A 28 -0.61 16.79 -15.09
N LYS A 29 0.54 17.25 -15.59
CA LYS A 29 1.30 16.53 -16.63
C LYS A 29 1.89 15.22 -16.15
N VAL A 30 2.37 15.17 -14.91
CA VAL A 30 2.93 13.93 -14.30
C VAL A 30 1.84 12.89 -14.09
N ILE A 31 0.65 13.32 -13.64
CA ILE A 31 -0.51 12.44 -13.36
C ILE A 31 -1.29 12.11 -14.65
N GLU A 32 -1.00 12.79 -15.77
CA GLU A 32 -1.70 12.54 -17.02
C GLU A 32 -1.63 11.06 -17.43
N THR A 33 -2.79 10.43 -17.59
CA THR A 33 -2.92 9.00 -17.92
C THR A 33 -2.10 8.59 -19.15
N LYS A 34 -1.98 9.47 -20.13
CA LYS A 34 -1.18 9.23 -21.36
C LYS A 34 0.32 9.17 -21.04
N SER A 35 0.81 10.04 -20.16
CA SER A 35 2.22 10.05 -19.73
C SER A 35 2.56 8.79 -18.95
N LEU A 36 1.71 8.41 -18.01
CA LEU A 36 1.85 7.18 -17.23
C LEU A 36 1.82 5.92 -18.13
N ARG A 37 0.91 5.85 -19.08
CA ARG A 37 0.85 4.73 -20.03
C ARG A 37 2.11 4.62 -20.88
N ARG A 38 2.64 5.72 -21.36
CA ARG A 38 3.91 5.76 -22.13
C ARG A 38 5.09 5.31 -21.27
N SER A 39 5.18 5.77 -20.04
CA SER A 39 6.22 5.38 -19.09
C SER A 39 6.16 3.88 -18.78
N ARG A 40 4.98 3.36 -18.46
CA ARG A 40 4.73 1.93 -18.22
C ARG A 40 5.11 1.09 -19.45
N HIS A 41 4.71 1.52 -20.64
CA HIS A 41 5.04 0.80 -21.87
C HIS A 41 6.56 0.75 -22.13
N ARG A 42 7.28 1.86 -21.89
CA ARG A 42 8.75 1.89 -22.01
C ARG A 42 9.42 0.97 -21.00
N ALA A 43 8.98 1.00 -19.74
CA ALA A 43 9.49 0.12 -18.69
C ALA A 43 9.25 -1.36 -19.05
N GLU A 44 8.06 -1.70 -19.50
CA GLU A 44 7.72 -3.05 -19.92
C GLU A 44 8.53 -3.53 -21.12
N LYS A 45 8.73 -2.68 -22.13
CA LYS A 45 9.61 -2.97 -23.26
C LYS A 45 11.05 -3.25 -22.83
N LYS A 46 11.57 -2.45 -21.88
CA LYS A 46 12.92 -2.65 -21.31
C LYS A 46 13.02 -3.96 -20.53
N ARG A 47 12.00 -4.26 -19.70
CA ARG A 47 11.92 -5.51 -18.95
C ARG A 47 11.94 -6.74 -19.88
N LYS A 48 11.07 -6.75 -20.90
CA LYS A 48 10.98 -7.83 -21.90
C LYS A 48 12.29 -8.01 -22.66
N LYS A 49 12.92 -6.90 -23.09
CA LYS A 49 14.22 -6.95 -23.81
C LYS A 49 15.31 -7.61 -22.95
N ASN A 50 15.29 -7.41 -21.64
CA ASN A 50 16.26 -7.97 -20.71
C ASN A 50 15.82 -9.33 -20.11
N ASN A 51 14.69 -9.87 -20.57
CA ASN A 51 14.10 -11.12 -20.06
C ASN A 51 13.96 -11.16 -18.52
N LEU A 52 13.63 -10.00 -17.90
CA LEU A 52 13.49 -9.89 -16.46
C LEU A 52 12.07 -10.22 -16.01
N PRO A 53 11.87 -10.84 -14.83
CA PRO A 53 10.54 -11.00 -14.23
C PRO A 53 10.00 -9.64 -13.76
N HIS A 54 8.70 -9.57 -13.47
CA HIS A 54 8.15 -8.48 -12.68
C HIS A 54 8.53 -8.68 -11.21
N ILE A 55 8.94 -7.60 -10.55
CA ILE A 55 9.22 -7.62 -9.11
C ILE A 55 7.96 -7.19 -8.38
N VAL A 56 7.54 -8.01 -7.43
CA VAL A 56 6.46 -7.72 -6.47
C VAL A 56 7.07 -7.63 -5.10
N GLU A 57 7.06 -6.45 -4.51
CA GLU A 57 7.49 -6.24 -3.13
C GLU A 57 6.28 -6.44 -2.21
N TYR A 58 6.39 -7.40 -1.30
CA TYR A 58 5.36 -7.74 -0.34
C TYR A 58 5.82 -7.36 1.08
N PHE A 59 5.10 -6.43 1.67
CA PHE A 59 5.33 -5.98 3.05
C PHE A 59 4.34 -6.70 3.96
N HIS A 60 4.88 -7.55 4.84
CA HIS A 60 4.09 -8.35 5.77
C HIS A 60 4.14 -7.76 7.17
N GLN A 61 2.97 -7.51 7.75
CA GLN A 61 2.80 -7.12 9.15
C GLN A 61 2.18 -8.29 9.91
N LEU A 62 2.79 -8.70 11.02
CA LEU A 62 2.38 -9.91 11.76
C LEU A 62 0.98 -9.80 12.36
N ASN A 63 0.61 -8.61 12.83
CA ASN A 63 -0.66 -8.36 13.51
C ASN A 63 -1.78 -7.89 12.55
N ASP A 64 -1.55 -7.99 11.24
CA ASP A 64 -2.52 -7.53 10.24
C ASP A 64 -3.23 -8.70 9.55
N GLY A 65 -4.56 -8.71 9.63
CA GLY A 65 -5.40 -9.73 9.01
C GLY A 65 -5.27 -9.80 7.49
N TYR A 66 -5.11 -8.67 6.81
CA TYR A 66 -4.93 -8.63 5.35
C TYR A 66 -3.59 -9.23 4.93
N SER A 67 -2.53 -8.98 5.70
CA SER A 67 -1.23 -9.60 5.48
C SER A 67 -1.30 -11.12 5.62
N HIS A 68 -2.03 -11.62 6.61
CA HIS A 68 -2.26 -13.05 6.79
C HIS A 68 -2.99 -13.68 5.60
N LEU A 69 -4.04 -13.03 5.08
CA LEU A 69 -4.76 -13.50 3.89
C LEU A 69 -3.87 -13.46 2.64
N THR A 70 -3.09 -12.39 2.49
CA THR A 70 -2.18 -12.22 1.34
C THR A 70 -1.11 -13.32 1.33
N ALA A 71 -0.54 -13.68 2.48
CA ALA A 71 0.45 -14.75 2.58
C ALA A 71 -0.04 -16.08 2.02
N GLN A 72 -1.33 -16.40 2.19
CA GLN A 72 -1.93 -17.64 1.68
C GLN A 72 -2.04 -17.69 0.16
N ILE A 73 -2.18 -16.54 -0.50
CA ILE A 73 -2.36 -16.47 -1.96
C ILE A 73 -1.06 -16.21 -2.73
N ILE A 74 0.02 -15.85 -2.04
CA ILE A 74 1.27 -15.40 -2.67
C ILE A 74 1.93 -16.51 -3.51
N SER A 75 1.86 -17.77 -3.08
CA SER A 75 2.36 -18.92 -3.82
C SER A 75 1.58 -19.16 -5.11
N ARG A 76 0.25 -18.98 -5.08
CA ARG A 76 -0.62 -19.06 -6.26
C ARG A 76 -0.32 -17.95 -7.26
N LEU A 77 -0.02 -16.75 -6.75
CA LEU A 77 0.37 -15.62 -7.59
C LEU A 77 1.68 -15.93 -8.34
N LYS A 78 2.68 -16.44 -7.63
CA LYS A 78 3.98 -16.82 -8.19
C LYS A 78 3.87 -17.95 -9.23
N SER A 79 2.98 -18.93 -9.02
CA SER A 79 2.78 -20.02 -9.97
C SER A 79 2.05 -19.58 -11.25
N LYS A 80 1.23 -18.54 -11.17
CA LYS A 80 0.39 -18.07 -12.28
C LYS A 80 1.07 -17.01 -13.15
N TYR A 81 2.02 -16.26 -12.60
CA TYR A 81 2.64 -15.12 -13.27
C TYR A 81 4.17 -15.22 -13.22
N ASN A 82 4.84 -14.72 -14.26
CA ASN A 82 6.31 -14.59 -14.26
C ASN A 82 6.73 -13.40 -13.40
N ILE A 83 6.78 -13.61 -12.09
CA ILE A 83 7.11 -12.61 -11.06
C ILE A 83 8.18 -13.13 -10.11
N GLU A 84 8.98 -12.21 -9.61
CA GLU A 84 9.85 -12.39 -8.47
C GLU A 84 9.21 -11.67 -7.27
N ILE A 85 9.06 -12.39 -6.16
CA ILE A 85 8.46 -11.84 -4.94
C ILE A 85 9.55 -11.58 -3.93
N LYS A 86 9.64 -10.34 -3.45
CA LYS A 86 10.50 -9.92 -2.35
C LYS A 86 9.64 -9.64 -1.13
N CYS A 87 9.85 -10.42 -0.06
CA CYS A 87 9.10 -10.29 1.17
C CYS A 87 9.88 -9.46 2.18
N TYR A 88 9.22 -8.50 2.79
CA TYR A 88 9.74 -7.66 3.86
C TYR A 88 8.82 -7.75 5.08
N LEU A 89 9.40 -7.94 6.25
CA LEU A 89 8.66 -7.85 7.50
C LEU A 89 8.64 -6.38 7.94
N VAL A 90 7.46 -5.89 8.32
CA VAL A 90 7.26 -4.52 8.76
C VAL A 90 6.59 -4.49 10.13
N SER A 91 6.95 -3.50 10.94
CA SER A 91 6.29 -3.20 12.20
C SER A 91 4.99 -2.42 11.99
N GLU A 92 4.21 -2.30 13.03
CA GLU A 92 3.04 -1.42 13.04
C GLU A 92 3.44 0.05 12.81
N THR A 93 2.53 0.80 12.18
CA THR A 93 2.71 2.23 11.99
C THR A 93 2.36 2.99 13.25
N ASP A 94 3.26 3.89 13.66
CA ASP A 94 3.08 4.74 14.83
C ASP A 94 2.48 6.12 14.49
N GLY A 95 1.81 6.72 15.46
CA GLY A 95 1.51 8.14 15.55
C GLY A 95 0.54 8.66 14.49
N ALA A 96 0.93 9.73 13.81
CA ALA A 96 0.08 10.51 12.91
C ALA A 96 -0.55 9.75 11.73
N ASN A 97 0.02 8.60 11.37
CA ASN A 97 -0.50 7.74 10.29
C ASN A 97 -1.60 6.77 10.76
N ASN A 98 -1.82 6.68 12.06
CA ASN A 98 -2.82 5.79 12.67
C ASN A 98 -3.55 6.52 13.81
N PRO A 99 -4.44 7.47 13.52
CA PRO A 99 -5.10 8.31 14.53
C PRO A 99 -6.07 7.54 15.43
N GLU A 100 -6.62 6.42 14.96
CA GLU A 100 -7.60 5.59 15.69
C GLU A 100 -7.19 4.11 15.66
N PRO A 101 -6.10 3.73 16.35
CA PRO A 101 -5.48 2.41 16.20
C PRO A 101 -6.41 1.26 16.61
N ASP A 102 -7.15 1.40 17.70
CA ASP A 102 -8.05 0.36 18.22
C ASP A 102 -9.24 0.13 17.29
N LEU A 103 -9.82 1.22 16.78
CA LEU A 103 -10.95 1.15 15.86
C LEU A 103 -10.51 0.53 14.53
N LEU A 104 -9.36 0.93 14.01
CA LEU A 104 -8.81 0.41 12.77
C LEU A 104 -8.47 -1.08 12.89
N ALA A 105 -7.86 -1.51 14.00
CA ALA A 105 -7.54 -2.91 14.25
C ALA A 105 -8.80 -3.78 14.31
N LYS A 106 -9.84 -3.32 15.01
CA LYS A 106 -11.14 -4.02 15.07
C LYS A 106 -11.78 -4.14 13.70
N TYR A 107 -11.83 -3.03 12.94
CA TYR A 107 -12.38 -3.00 11.60
C TYR A 107 -11.61 -3.93 10.65
N ALA A 108 -10.28 -3.86 10.66
CA ALA A 108 -9.44 -4.71 9.81
C ALA A 108 -9.64 -6.20 10.10
N LEU A 109 -9.86 -6.56 11.36
CA LEU A 109 -10.14 -7.94 11.77
C LEU A 109 -11.48 -8.43 11.23
N GLU A 110 -12.54 -7.65 11.39
CA GLU A 110 -13.89 -7.98 10.92
C GLU A 110 -13.92 -8.09 9.38
N ASP A 111 -13.35 -7.13 8.69
CA ASP A 111 -13.29 -7.09 7.22
C ASP A 111 -12.45 -8.23 6.66
N SER A 112 -11.27 -8.51 7.22
CA SER A 112 -10.44 -9.65 6.84
C SER A 112 -11.17 -10.98 7.01
N SER A 113 -11.95 -11.13 8.08
CA SER A 113 -12.80 -12.32 8.29
C SER A 113 -13.85 -12.48 7.19
N GLN A 114 -14.49 -11.40 6.75
CA GLN A 114 -15.46 -11.43 5.66
C GLN A 114 -14.80 -11.76 4.32
N ILE A 115 -13.67 -11.14 4.02
CA ILE A 115 -12.87 -11.39 2.82
C ILE A 115 -12.42 -12.87 2.77
N SER A 116 -11.96 -13.41 3.88
CA SER A 116 -11.49 -14.79 3.94
C SER A 116 -12.58 -15.79 3.52
N ARG A 117 -13.81 -15.59 3.98
CA ARG A 117 -14.96 -16.43 3.60
C ARG A 117 -15.27 -16.34 2.10
N HIS A 118 -15.21 -15.11 1.54
CA HIS A 118 -15.48 -14.89 0.12
C HIS A 118 -14.47 -15.60 -0.80
N PHE A 119 -13.22 -15.66 -0.37
CA PHE A 119 -12.13 -16.27 -1.16
C PHE A 119 -11.74 -17.69 -0.71
N ASN A 120 -12.48 -18.30 0.22
CA ASN A 120 -12.16 -19.62 0.80
C ASN A 120 -10.72 -19.68 1.37
N LEU A 121 -10.34 -18.67 2.14
CA LEU A 121 -9.06 -18.59 2.83
C LEU A 121 -9.23 -18.93 4.32
N SER A 122 -8.19 -19.48 4.93
CA SER A 122 -8.18 -19.73 6.38
C SER A 122 -8.02 -18.43 7.14
N PHE A 123 -8.86 -18.20 8.14
CA PHE A 123 -8.76 -17.03 9.00
C PHE A 123 -8.95 -17.46 10.46
N ASN A 124 -7.85 -17.76 11.15
CA ASN A 124 -7.82 -18.17 12.56
C ASN A 124 -7.11 -17.10 13.41
N PHE A 125 -7.59 -15.88 13.34
CA PHE A 125 -6.97 -14.74 14.04
C PHE A 125 -7.42 -14.65 15.53
N ASN A 126 -7.82 -15.77 16.14
CA ASN A 126 -8.36 -15.80 17.50
C ASN A 126 -7.33 -15.75 18.62
N LYS A 127 -6.03 -15.63 18.32
CA LYS A 127 -5.00 -15.41 19.33
C LYS A 127 -3.94 -14.48 18.77
N ARG A 128 -3.81 -13.29 19.36
CA ARG A 128 -2.51 -12.61 19.37
C ARG A 128 -1.49 -13.60 19.97
N PRO A 129 -0.36 -13.87 19.34
CA PRO A 129 0.75 -14.43 20.06
C PRO A 129 1.14 -13.41 21.15
N ASP A 130 1.16 -13.85 22.40
CA ASP A 130 1.64 -13.09 23.57
C ASP A 130 3.09 -12.66 23.35
#